data_e7d6abe2585dd67c7c9f9e12c8a73f45
#
_entry.id   e7d6abe2585dd67c7c9f9e12c8a73f45
#
_cell.length_a   1.000
_cell.length_b   1.000
_cell.length_c   1.000
_cell.angle_alpha   90.00
_cell.angle_beta   90.00
_cell.angle_gamma   90.00
#
_symmetry.space_group_name_H-M   'P 1'
#
loop_
_entity.id
_entity.type
_entity.pdbx_description
1 polymer ?
#
loop_
_entity_poly.entity_id
_entity_poly.type
_entity_poly.pdbx_seq_one_letter_code
_entity_poly.pdbx_strand_id
1 'polypeptide(L)'
;MAADLAGRFPPMPVWSSPRLRTQETAAPLAAAWDATIAISPAFDEIPSPSEDPGERKAWLASALVSNWTDLGPTIERWHGALLEAVRTTREDIVVFTHFVAVNAVVGAAEGRPEVVVFAPAYVSVTVVDVDADTGAITVVERGSEATPEVG
;
A
#
# COMPACT_ATOMS: atom_id res chain seq x y z
N MET A 1 -6.53 13.71 -8.14
CA MET A 1 -5.35 12.89 -7.79
C MET A 1 -4.40 12.68 -8.97
N ALA A 2 -4.82 12.14 -10.10
CA ALA A 2 -3.92 11.95 -11.26
C ALA A 2 -3.26 13.24 -11.72
N ALA A 3 -4.00 14.34 -11.80
CA ALA A 3 -3.47 15.65 -12.16
C ALA A 3 -2.43 16.15 -11.15
N ASP A 4 -2.64 15.91 -9.85
CA ASP A 4 -1.70 16.29 -8.79
C ASP A 4 -0.40 15.50 -8.92
N LEU A 5 -0.46 14.20 -9.12
CA LEU A 5 0.72 13.35 -9.28
C LEU A 5 1.50 13.72 -10.54
N ALA A 6 0.80 13.93 -11.66
CA ALA A 6 1.43 14.32 -12.91
C ALA A 6 2.10 15.72 -12.82
N GLY A 7 1.56 16.61 -11.97
CA GLY A 7 2.15 17.92 -11.71
C GLY A 7 3.32 17.91 -10.73
N ARG A 8 3.36 16.93 -9.80
CA ARG A 8 4.41 16.82 -8.76
C ARG A 8 5.63 16.03 -9.20
N PHE A 9 5.43 15.03 -10.03
CA PHE A 9 6.47 14.05 -10.37
C PHE A 9 6.64 13.93 -11.88
N PRO A 10 7.87 13.67 -12.37
CA PRO A 10 8.09 13.30 -13.74
C PRO A 10 7.51 11.91 -14.03
N PRO A 11 7.24 11.56 -15.28
CA PRO A 11 6.81 10.20 -15.63
C PRO A 11 7.73 9.13 -15.07
N MET A 12 7.14 8.11 -14.46
CA MET A 12 7.85 6.96 -13.91
C MET A 12 6.98 5.70 -14.07
N PRO A 13 7.52 4.49 -13.87
CA PRO A 13 6.73 3.27 -13.94
C PRO A 13 5.53 3.31 -13.00
N VAL A 14 4.38 2.86 -13.49
CA VAL A 14 3.13 2.78 -12.75
C VAL A 14 2.82 1.32 -12.46
N TRP A 15 2.73 0.97 -11.19
CA TRP A 15 2.41 -0.36 -10.71
C TRP A 15 1.05 -0.37 -10.02
N SER A 16 0.36 -1.49 -10.09
CA SER A 16 -0.92 -1.68 -9.39
C SER A 16 -1.02 -3.08 -8.83
N SER A 17 -1.77 -3.19 -7.74
CA SER A 17 -2.24 -4.49 -7.29
C SER A 17 -3.12 -5.15 -8.36
N PRO A 18 -3.37 -6.48 -8.28
CA PRO A 18 -4.23 -7.16 -9.24
C PRO A 18 -5.71 -6.78 -9.17
N ARG A 19 -6.14 -6.02 -8.15
CA ARG A 19 -7.54 -5.65 -7.98
C ARG A 19 -7.98 -4.64 -9.03
N LEU A 20 -9.19 -4.81 -9.55
CA LEU A 20 -9.74 -3.94 -10.58
C LEU A 20 -9.82 -2.48 -10.10
N ARG A 21 -10.24 -2.26 -8.86
CA ARG A 21 -10.37 -0.91 -8.29
C ARG A 21 -9.06 -0.13 -8.26
N THR A 22 -7.93 -0.77 -8.00
CA THR A 22 -6.61 -0.11 -8.02
C THR A 22 -6.15 0.16 -9.45
N GLN A 23 -6.42 -0.74 -10.36
CA GLN A 23 -6.11 -0.55 -11.79
C GLN A 23 -6.93 0.61 -12.38
N GLU A 24 -8.20 0.70 -12.06
CA GLU A 24 -9.08 1.80 -12.49
C GLU A 24 -8.61 3.15 -11.91
N THR A 25 -8.15 3.16 -10.66
CA THR A 25 -7.58 4.36 -10.03
C THR A 25 -6.27 4.77 -10.68
N ALA A 26 -5.45 3.81 -11.10
CA ALA A 26 -4.17 4.05 -11.77
C ALA A 26 -4.31 4.53 -13.21
N ALA A 27 -5.38 4.16 -13.89
CA ALA A 27 -5.55 4.39 -15.33
C ALA A 27 -5.41 5.86 -15.77
N PRO A 28 -5.99 6.87 -15.07
CA PRO A 28 -5.82 8.26 -15.46
C PRO A 28 -4.36 8.74 -15.42
N LEU A 29 -3.60 8.32 -14.41
CA LEU A 29 -2.18 8.68 -14.30
C LEU A 29 -1.35 8.01 -15.40
N ALA A 30 -1.58 6.71 -15.62
CA ALA A 30 -0.92 5.97 -16.70
C ALA A 30 -1.18 6.62 -18.05
N ALA A 31 -2.42 7.05 -18.33
CA ALA A 31 -2.76 7.77 -19.55
C ALA A 31 -2.03 9.11 -19.65
N ALA A 32 -1.96 9.88 -18.56
CA ALA A 32 -1.26 11.17 -18.53
C ALA A 32 0.24 11.04 -18.82
N TRP A 33 0.85 9.93 -18.42
CA TRP A 33 2.27 9.65 -18.63
C TRP A 33 2.56 8.75 -19.83
N ASP A 34 1.55 8.39 -20.61
CA ASP A 34 1.68 7.40 -21.69
C ASP A 34 2.37 6.13 -21.21
N ALA A 35 2.00 5.66 -20.05
CA ALA A 35 2.58 4.50 -19.37
C ALA A 35 1.64 3.30 -19.41
N THR A 36 2.23 2.10 -19.41
CA THR A 36 1.49 0.84 -19.21
C THR A 36 1.49 0.51 -17.72
N ILE A 37 0.35 0.09 -17.19
CA ILE A 37 0.25 -0.33 -15.79
C ILE A 37 0.84 -1.73 -15.64
N ALA A 38 1.87 -1.87 -14.80
CA ALA A 38 2.42 -3.16 -14.42
C ALA A 38 1.64 -3.71 -13.21
N ILE A 39 1.23 -4.97 -13.29
CA ILE A 39 0.49 -5.62 -12.22
C ILE A 39 1.46 -6.43 -11.37
N SER A 40 1.40 -6.24 -10.04
CA SER A 40 2.21 -7.00 -9.10
C SER A 40 1.36 -7.58 -7.96
N PRO A 41 1.35 -8.90 -7.81
CA PRO A 41 0.67 -9.56 -6.69
C PRO A 41 1.24 -9.19 -5.32
N ALA A 42 2.49 -8.72 -5.25
CA ALA A 42 3.11 -8.31 -3.99
C ALA A 42 2.40 -7.11 -3.34
N PHE A 43 1.69 -6.31 -4.11
CA PHE A 43 0.95 -5.13 -3.64
C PHE A 43 -0.55 -5.40 -3.46
N ASP A 44 -0.96 -6.66 -3.46
CA ASP A 44 -2.36 -7.05 -3.29
C ASP A 44 -2.87 -6.70 -1.88
N GLU A 45 -4.17 -6.74 -1.74
CA GLU A 45 -4.84 -6.58 -0.46
C GLU A 45 -4.48 -7.73 0.49
N ILE A 46 -4.45 -7.45 1.79
CA ILE A 46 -4.23 -8.47 2.82
C ILE A 46 -5.21 -9.63 2.61
N PRO A 47 -4.72 -10.89 2.54
CA PRO A 47 -5.60 -12.03 2.34
C PRO A 47 -6.41 -12.32 3.60
N SER A 48 -7.65 -12.77 3.41
CA SER A 48 -8.51 -13.23 4.49
C SER A 48 -8.52 -14.75 4.53
N PRO A 49 -8.59 -15.38 5.72
CA PRO A 49 -8.70 -16.82 5.83
C PRO A 49 -10.04 -17.38 5.36
N SER A 50 -11.05 -16.54 5.15
CA SER A 50 -12.37 -16.94 4.69
C SER A 50 -12.79 -16.16 3.45
N GLU A 51 -13.52 -16.81 2.55
CA GLU A 51 -14.14 -16.17 1.39
C GLU A 51 -15.56 -15.66 1.68
N ASP A 52 -16.15 -16.07 2.81
CA ASP A 52 -17.46 -15.56 3.22
C ASP A 52 -17.38 -14.08 3.56
N PRO A 53 -18.21 -13.20 2.94
CA PRO A 53 -18.11 -11.76 3.17
C PRO A 53 -18.26 -11.31 4.61
N GLY A 54 -19.15 -11.97 5.37
CA GLY A 54 -19.37 -11.63 6.78
C GLY A 54 -18.19 -12.02 7.66
N GLU A 55 -17.66 -13.22 7.47
CA GLU A 55 -16.47 -13.70 8.20
C GLU A 55 -15.24 -12.89 7.84
N ARG A 56 -15.09 -12.55 6.57
CA ARG A 56 -13.99 -11.72 6.08
C ARG A 56 -14.01 -10.34 6.72
N LYS A 57 -15.17 -9.70 6.79
CA LYS A 57 -15.33 -8.40 7.43
C LYS A 57 -14.98 -8.45 8.93
N ALA A 58 -15.45 -9.47 9.63
CA ALA A 58 -15.16 -9.66 11.04
C ALA A 58 -13.67 -9.93 11.31
N TRP A 59 -13.06 -10.79 10.47
CA TRP A 59 -11.63 -11.06 10.55
C TRP A 59 -10.81 -9.78 10.32
N LEU A 60 -11.14 -9.02 9.28
CA LEU A 60 -10.42 -7.79 8.96
C LEU A 60 -10.51 -6.77 10.09
N ALA A 61 -11.70 -6.59 10.69
CA ALA A 61 -11.88 -5.71 11.82
C ALA A 61 -10.97 -6.08 13.00
N SER A 62 -10.82 -7.39 13.25
CA SER A 62 -9.90 -7.90 14.28
C SER A 62 -8.42 -7.69 13.88
N ALA A 63 -8.07 -7.95 12.64
CA ALA A 63 -6.70 -7.80 12.14
C ALA A 63 -6.22 -6.35 12.22
N LEU A 64 -7.09 -5.39 11.94
CA LEU A 64 -6.74 -3.96 11.95
C LEU A 64 -6.36 -3.43 13.34
N VAL A 65 -6.73 -4.10 14.41
CA VAL A 65 -6.38 -3.73 15.80
C VAL A 65 -5.32 -4.66 16.40
N SER A 66 -4.73 -5.52 15.60
CA SER A 66 -3.72 -6.50 16.00
C SER A 66 -2.30 -6.05 15.67
N ASN A 67 -1.33 -6.80 16.15
CA ASN A 67 0.06 -6.72 15.69
C ASN A 67 0.30 -7.76 14.60
N TRP A 68 1.28 -7.52 13.73
CA TRP A 68 1.62 -8.44 12.64
C TRP A 68 1.92 -9.86 13.12
N THR A 69 2.59 -9.98 14.26
CA THR A 69 2.97 -11.28 14.82
C THR A 69 1.79 -12.12 15.32
N ASP A 70 0.61 -11.53 15.45
CA ASP A 70 -0.59 -12.22 15.97
C ASP A 70 -1.47 -12.83 14.88
N LEU A 71 -1.13 -12.62 13.60
CA LEU A 71 -2.01 -12.96 12.47
C LEU A 71 -1.68 -14.28 11.77
N GLY A 72 -0.62 -14.95 12.19
CA GLY A 72 -0.26 -16.27 11.69
C GLY A 72 0.60 -16.26 10.42
N PRO A 73 1.04 -17.47 9.98
CA PRO A 73 2.09 -17.60 8.96
C PRO A 73 1.67 -17.14 7.56
N THR A 74 0.41 -17.25 7.18
CA THR A 74 -0.07 -16.79 5.86
C THR A 74 0.07 -15.28 5.74
N ILE A 75 -0.34 -14.54 6.77
CA ILE A 75 -0.22 -13.08 6.80
C ILE A 75 1.24 -12.67 6.92
N GLU A 76 2.03 -13.39 7.69
CA GLU A 76 3.46 -13.15 7.82
C GLU A 76 4.18 -13.25 6.47
N ARG A 77 3.85 -14.25 5.65
CA ARG A 77 4.39 -14.38 4.29
C ARG A 77 3.94 -13.24 3.38
N TRP A 78 2.66 -12.87 3.43
CA TRP A 78 2.14 -11.75 2.66
C TRP A 78 2.86 -10.43 3.03
N HIS A 79 2.96 -10.16 4.31
CA HIS A 79 3.65 -8.98 4.86
C HIS A 79 5.12 -8.95 4.45
N GLY A 80 5.82 -10.07 4.59
CA GLY A 80 7.22 -10.19 4.20
C GLY A 80 7.45 -9.99 2.71
N ALA A 81 6.59 -10.55 1.87
CA ALA A 81 6.68 -10.39 0.41
C ALA A 81 6.44 -8.94 -0.04
N LEU A 82 5.48 -8.26 0.59
CA LEU A 82 5.23 -6.84 0.34
C LEU A 82 6.45 -5.99 0.68
N LEU A 83 7.01 -6.16 1.87
CA LEU A 83 8.17 -5.39 2.31
C LEU A 83 9.41 -5.69 1.47
N GLU A 84 9.60 -6.94 1.07
CA GLU A 84 10.69 -7.32 0.17
C GLU A 84 10.56 -6.64 -1.19
N ALA A 85 9.35 -6.60 -1.76
CA ALA A 85 9.11 -5.90 -3.02
C ALA A 85 9.45 -4.42 -2.93
N VAL A 86 9.11 -3.76 -1.82
CA VAL A 86 9.45 -2.36 -1.58
C VAL A 86 10.96 -2.18 -1.40
N ARG A 87 11.59 -2.98 -0.54
CA ARG A 87 13.02 -2.86 -0.21
C ARG A 87 13.94 -3.14 -1.39
N THR A 88 13.50 -3.93 -2.36
CA THR A 88 14.29 -4.27 -3.55
C THR A 88 14.04 -3.35 -4.74
N THR A 89 13.14 -2.39 -4.61
CA THR A 89 12.90 -1.36 -5.62
C THR A 89 14.16 -0.50 -5.80
N ARG A 90 14.60 -0.31 -7.05
CA ARG A 90 15.84 0.41 -7.38
C ARG A 90 15.63 1.61 -8.29
N GLU A 91 14.38 1.91 -8.62
CA GLU A 91 14.00 3.08 -9.40
C GLU A 91 12.75 3.70 -8.80
N ASP A 92 12.52 4.97 -9.11
CA ASP A 92 11.30 5.64 -8.67
C ASP A 92 10.09 5.02 -9.37
N ILE A 93 9.08 4.65 -8.61
CA ILE A 93 7.83 4.07 -9.11
C ILE A 93 6.65 4.64 -8.35
N VAL A 94 5.48 4.59 -8.97
CA VAL A 94 4.20 4.82 -8.30
C VAL A 94 3.47 3.50 -8.19
N VAL A 95 2.96 3.19 -7.00
CA VAL A 95 2.22 1.96 -6.74
C VAL A 95 0.82 2.28 -6.26
N PHE A 96 -0.18 1.72 -6.91
CA PHE A 96 -1.58 1.79 -6.50
C PHE A 96 -1.90 0.51 -5.73
N THR A 97 -2.19 0.66 -4.44
CA THR A 97 -2.36 -0.46 -3.53
C THR A 97 -3.50 -0.22 -2.53
N HIS A 98 -3.42 -0.76 -1.34
CA HIS A 98 -4.51 -0.83 -0.38
C HIS A 98 -4.11 -0.26 0.97
N PHE A 99 -5.12 0.06 1.78
CA PHE A 99 -4.97 0.63 3.12
C PHE A 99 -3.97 -0.14 4.00
N VAL A 100 -4.12 -1.46 4.09
CA VAL A 100 -3.26 -2.28 4.95
C VAL A 100 -1.83 -2.34 4.41
N ALA A 101 -1.66 -2.40 3.09
CA ALA A 101 -0.34 -2.41 2.47
C ALA A 101 0.42 -1.10 2.75
N VAL A 102 -0.24 0.04 2.64
CA VAL A 102 0.37 1.35 2.97
C VAL A 102 0.79 1.39 4.43
N ASN A 103 -0.07 0.91 5.34
CA ASN A 103 0.24 0.82 6.76
C ASN A 103 1.43 -0.10 7.05
N ALA A 104 1.52 -1.23 6.34
CA ALA A 104 2.65 -2.15 6.49
C ALA A 104 3.98 -1.46 6.16
N VAL A 105 4.02 -0.70 5.08
CA VAL A 105 5.23 0.02 4.66
C VAL A 105 5.59 1.13 5.64
N VAL A 106 4.64 1.95 6.05
CA VAL A 106 4.87 3.02 7.03
C VAL A 106 5.27 2.45 8.39
N GLY A 107 4.57 1.41 8.85
CA GLY A 107 4.89 0.74 10.10
C GLY A 107 6.29 0.15 10.13
N ALA A 108 6.71 -0.48 9.03
CA ALA A 108 8.08 -0.99 8.89
C ALA A 108 9.13 0.12 8.94
N ALA A 109 8.87 1.24 8.26
CA ALA A 109 9.74 2.41 8.28
C ALA A 109 9.92 2.99 9.68
N GLU A 110 8.85 2.98 10.47
CA GLU A 110 8.84 3.54 11.82
C GLU A 110 9.18 2.53 12.92
N GLY A 111 9.42 1.26 12.56
CA GLY A 111 9.72 0.20 13.53
C GLY A 111 8.54 -0.15 14.43
N ARG A 112 7.31 -0.03 13.94
CA ARG A 112 6.09 -0.26 14.70
C ARG A 112 5.50 -1.64 14.43
N PRO A 113 5.07 -2.38 15.47
CA PRO A 113 4.54 -3.73 15.32
C PRO A 113 3.06 -3.79 14.93
N GLU A 114 2.33 -2.69 15.04
CA GLU A 114 0.89 -2.64 14.78
C GLU A 114 0.59 -2.73 13.29
N VAL A 115 -0.50 -3.41 12.95
CA VAL A 115 -0.99 -3.51 11.57
C VAL A 115 -1.39 -2.14 11.03
N VAL A 116 -2.08 -1.33 11.84
CA VAL A 116 -2.48 0.03 11.47
C VAL A 116 -1.74 1.03 12.34
N VAL A 117 -1.02 1.94 11.70
CA VAL A 117 -0.28 3.01 12.34
C VAL A 117 -0.84 4.41 12.02
N PHE A 118 -1.65 4.51 10.97
CA PHE A 118 -2.40 5.71 10.62
C PHE A 118 -3.59 5.34 9.72
N ALA A 119 -4.48 6.27 9.45
CA ALA A 119 -5.67 6.04 8.64
C ALA A 119 -5.61 6.83 7.33
N PRO A 120 -4.84 6.36 6.32
CA PRO A 120 -4.75 7.06 5.05
C PRO A 120 -6.10 7.20 4.38
N ALA A 121 -6.40 8.40 3.89
CA ALA A 121 -7.62 8.67 3.16
C ALA A 121 -7.62 7.98 1.80
N TYR A 122 -8.81 7.80 1.22
CA TYR A 122 -8.95 7.31 -0.14
C TYR A 122 -8.12 8.15 -1.10
N VAL A 123 -7.42 7.51 -2.02
CA VAL A 123 -6.55 8.13 -3.02
C VAL A 123 -5.52 9.12 -2.46
N SER A 124 -5.17 8.99 -1.19
CA SER A 124 -4.06 9.74 -0.61
C SER A 124 -2.73 9.20 -1.12
N VAL A 125 -1.70 10.04 -1.07
CA VAL A 125 -0.35 9.70 -1.56
C VAL A 125 0.61 9.69 -0.38
N THR A 126 1.24 8.54 -0.15
CA THR A 126 2.33 8.38 0.81
C THR A 126 3.63 8.18 0.03
N VAL A 127 4.65 8.95 0.37
CA VAL A 127 5.95 8.91 -0.29
C VAL A 127 6.98 8.31 0.66
N VAL A 128 7.71 7.31 0.19
CA VAL A 128 8.80 6.69 0.94
C VAL A 128 10.06 6.65 0.10
N ASP A 129 11.21 6.73 0.77
CA ASP A 129 12.51 6.45 0.18
C ASP A 129 12.99 5.06 0.60
N VAL A 130 13.63 4.37 -0.33
CA VAL A 130 14.28 3.09 -0.07
C VAL A 130 15.78 3.25 -0.30
N ASP A 131 16.58 2.97 0.73
CA ASP A 131 18.03 3.00 0.61
C ASP A 131 18.49 1.85 -0.29
N ALA A 132 19.25 2.18 -1.35
CA ALA A 132 19.66 1.20 -2.33
C ALA A 132 20.66 0.16 -1.78
N ASP A 133 21.41 0.52 -0.76
CA ASP A 133 22.43 -0.36 -0.17
C ASP A 133 21.86 -1.25 0.94
N THR A 134 21.02 -0.69 1.80
CA THR A 134 20.48 -1.37 2.99
C THR A 134 19.05 -1.87 2.84
N GLY A 135 18.29 -1.32 1.90
CA GLY A 135 16.85 -1.57 1.78
C GLY A 135 16.01 -0.88 2.88
N ALA A 136 16.61 -0.01 3.66
CA ALA A 136 15.89 0.72 4.70
C ALA A 136 14.84 1.65 4.10
N ILE A 137 13.64 1.64 4.68
CA ILE A 137 12.51 2.46 4.24
C ILE A 137 12.41 3.68 5.15
N THR A 138 12.31 4.85 4.55
CA THR A 138 12.09 6.11 5.27
C THR A 138 10.84 6.79 4.74
N VAL A 139 9.95 7.22 5.62
CA VAL A 139 8.75 7.98 5.22
C VAL A 139 9.15 9.41 4.93
N VAL A 140 8.93 9.86 3.69
CA VAL A 140 9.17 11.23 3.26
C VAL A 140 7.93 12.08 3.51
N GLU A 141 6.75 11.53 3.16
CA GLU A 141 5.47 12.21 3.31
C GLU A 141 4.38 11.18 3.60
N ARG A 142 3.66 11.35 4.69
CA ARG A 142 2.44 10.58 4.93
C ARG A 142 1.30 11.16 4.12
N GLY A 143 0.49 10.29 3.53
CA GLY A 143 -0.76 10.69 2.90
C GLY A 143 -1.71 11.35 3.91
N SER A 144 -2.65 12.14 3.39
CA SER A 144 -3.71 12.72 4.22
C SER A 144 -4.51 11.62 4.92
N GLU A 145 -4.91 11.86 6.16
CA GLU A 145 -5.74 10.93 6.91
C GLU A 145 -7.22 11.12 6.60
N ALA A 146 -7.96 10.01 6.69
CA ALA A 146 -9.40 10.03 6.59
C ALA A 146 -9.98 10.82 7.76
N THR A 147 -10.87 11.79 7.46
CA THR A 147 -11.62 12.49 8.50
C THR A 147 -12.71 11.57 9.02
N PRO A 148 -12.88 11.44 10.36
CA PRO A 148 -14.03 10.73 10.90
C PRO A 148 -15.31 11.38 10.38
N GLU A 149 -16.25 10.55 9.88
CA GLU A 149 -17.57 11.06 9.55
C GLU A 149 -18.23 11.57 10.83
N VAL A 150 -18.54 12.86 10.86
CA VAL A 150 -19.36 13.44 11.91
C VAL A 150 -20.81 13.15 11.50
N GLY A 151 -21.28 12.02 11.97
CA GLY A 151 -22.67 11.61 11.77
C GLY A 151 -23.65 12.42 12.61
#